data_87782caaf075ba20db736580135fdac3
#
_entry.id   87782caaf075ba20db736580135fdac3
#
_cell.length_a   1.000
_cell.length_b   1.000
_cell.length_c   1.000
_cell.angle_alpha   90.00
_cell.angle_beta   90.00
_cell.angle_gamma   90.00
#
_symmetry.space_group_name_H-M   'P 1'
#
loop_
_entity.id
_entity.type
_entity.pdbx_description
1 polymer ?
#
loop_
_entity_poly.entity_id
_entity_poly.type
_entity_poly.pdbx_seq_one_letter_code
_entity_poly.pdbx_strand_id
1 'polypeptide(L)'
;MNRIDQEQVSGFTRVLRSVVTILCLGSVFAAAQSAGPSHTITTIASTVPGNGDINPYGIVVVPQTTGKLIQGNLLISNFNASSNFQGTGTTIVQISPSGQRTLFAHIDPDHLPVTCTGGVGLTTALVALRSGWVIVGSLPTSDGTSATAQAGCLLVLNSSGRVVESIYGTLINGPWDMTAMDRSSVNGGGSAALFVTNVLNGTVAAHGSVVHGGTVVRIDLKLSTGAAPFVQAMTVIGSGFAERTDPGALVIGPTGVGLSRDGFSLYVADSLNNRIVAIPFPLTRQSSANTGMTVTRGGALNDPLGLNVAANGVIFTVNGNDGFMVQTAPTGLQVAKDQLDSSGNPPGAGALFGLVTVGQSVYYVDDATNTLNLFQ
;
A
#
# COMPACT_ATOMS: atom_id res chain seq x y z
N MET A 1 -12.51 65.48 -57.35
CA MET A 1 -12.01 65.99 -58.67
C MET A 1 -11.70 64.77 -59.50
N ASN A 2 -12.46 64.62 -60.56
CA ASN A 2 -12.36 63.77 -61.77
C ASN A 2 -12.26 62.21 -61.59
N ARG A 3 -13.33 61.48 -61.91
CA ARG A 3 -13.93 61.13 -63.24
C ARG A 3 -12.84 60.59 -64.16
N ILE A 4 -12.99 59.44 -64.86
CA ILE A 4 -13.91 58.95 -65.91
C ILE A 4 -13.33 57.57 -66.32
N ASP A 5 -13.86 56.63 -66.89
CA ASP A 5 -15.04 56.04 -67.49
C ASP A 5 -14.63 54.70 -68.15
N GLN A 6 -15.55 53.82 -68.09
CA GLN A 6 -15.99 52.78 -69.03
C GLN A 6 -15.15 52.44 -70.27
N GLU A 7 -15.03 51.13 -70.57
CA GLU A 7 -15.80 50.54 -71.67
C GLU A 7 -15.71 49.00 -71.71
N GLN A 8 -16.83 48.40 -72.12
CA GLN A 8 -17.08 47.00 -72.39
C GLN A 8 -16.37 46.51 -73.65
N VAL A 9 -16.08 45.22 -73.77
CA VAL A 9 -16.29 44.40 -74.97
C VAL A 9 -16.55 42.93 -74.60
N SER A 10 -17.61 42.45 -75.17
CA SER A 10 -18.12 41.08 -75.10
C SER A 10 -17.26 40.04 -75.83
N GLY A 11 -17.18 38.83 -75.32
CA GLY A 11 -16.65 37.68 -76.03
C GLY A 11 -17.18 36.38 -75.46
N PHE A 12 -18.20 35.85 -76.13
CA PHE A 12 -18.73 34.50 -75.87
C PHE A 12 -17.72 33.43 -76.26
N THR A 13 -17.31 32.60 -75.34
CA THR A 13 -16.73 31.29 -75.66
C THR A 13 -17.31 30.21 -74.73
N ARG A 14 -18.09 29.33 -75.31
CA ARG A 14 -18.60 28.12 -74.62
C ARG A 14 -17.46 27.18 -74.37
N VAL A 15 -17.20 26.83 -73.11
CA VAL A 15 -16.32 25.72 -72.75
C VAL A 15 -17.14 24.64 -72.06
N LEU A 16 -17.08 23.46 -72.67
CA LEU A 16 -17.69 22.21 -72.29
C LEU A 16 -17.22 21.79 -70.87
N ARG A 17 -18.10 21.67 -69.91
CA ARG A 17 -17.77 21.11 -68.59
C ARG A 17 -17.85 19.60 -68.63
N SER A 18 -16.70 18.94 -68.68
CA SER A 18 -16.58 17.52 -68.37
C SER A 18 -16.61 17.36 -66.85
N VAL A 19 -17.66 16.74 -66.29
CA VAL A 19 -17.73 16.34 -64.90
C VAL A 19 -16.96 15.04 -64.74
N VAL A 20 -15.78 15.10 -64.15
CA VAL A 20 -15.01 13.94 -63.68
C VAL A 20 -15.49 13.63 -62.28
N THR A 21 -16.31 12.60 -62.08
CA THR A 21 -16.69 12.06 -60.77
C THR A 21 -15.53 11.22 -60.26
N ILE A 22 -14.78 11.76 -59.33
CA ILE A 22 -13.77 11.01 -58.58
C ILE A 22 -14.48 10.27 -57.47
N LEU A 23 -14.65 8.93 -57.63
CA LEU A 23 -15.06 8.04 -56.53
C LEU A 23 -13.86 7.90 -55.56
N CYS A 24 -13.88 8.63 -54.43
CA CYS A 24 -13.00 8.35 -53.30
C CYS A 24 -13.50 7.10 -52.57
N LEU A 25 -12.94 5.93 -52.90
CA LEU A 25 -13.03 4.77 -52.01
C LEU A 25 -12.24 5.07 -50.73
N GLY A 26 -12.91 5.57 -49.70
CA GLY A 26 -12.40 5.67 -48.35
C GLY A 26 -12.23 4.27 -47.75
N SER A 27 -11.00 3.75 -47.74
CA SER A 27 -10.64 2.57 -46.97
C SER A 27 -10.76 2.92 -45.49
N VAL A 28 -11.84 2.50 -44.84
CA VAL A 28 -11.96 2.53 -43.37
C VAL A 28 -11.00 1.47 -42.84
N PHE A 29 -9.78 1.86 -42.49
CA PHE A 29 -8.94 1.06 -41.64
C PHE A 29 -9.60 1.04 -40.25
N ALA A 30 -10.37 0.00 -39.96
CA ALA A 30 -10.70 -0.36 -38.59
C ALA A 30 -9.37 -0.72 -37.92
N ALA A 31 -8.84 0.19 -37.13
CA ALA A 31 -7.76 -0.12 -36.20
C ALA A 31 -8.31 -1.20 -35.25
N ALA A 32 -7.91 -2.46 -35.46
CA ALA A 32 -8.10 -3.48 -34.46
C ALA A 32 -7.36 -2.97 -33.19
N GLN A 33 -8.12 -2.51 -32.20
CA GLN A 33 -7.57 -2.35 -30.86
C GLN A 33 -7.11 -3.75 -30.44
N SER A 34 -5.79 -3.94 -30.38
CA SER A 34 -5.25 -5.10 -29.70
C SER A 34 -5.79 -5.02 -28.28
N ALA A 35 -6.67 -5.95 -27.90
CA ALA A 35 -7.02 -6.17 -26.52
C ALA A 35 -5.67 -6.36 -25.80
N GLY A 36 -5.35 -5.46 -24.88
CA GLY A 36 -4.21 -5.66 -23.98
C GLY A 36 -4.36 -6.99 -23.26
N PRO A 37 -3.31 -7.56 -22.68
CA PRO A 37 -3.39 -8.82 -21.97
C PRO A 37 -4.58 -8.74 -20.99
N SER A 38 -5.51 -9.69 -21.11
CA SER A 38 -6.66 -9.76 -20.21
C SER A 38 -6.14 -10.20 -18.84
N HIS A 39 -6.10 -9.27 -17.89
CA HIS A 39 -5.81 -9.61 -16.51
C HIS A 39 -6.96 -10.41 -15.90
N THR A 40 -6.63 -11.35 -15.04
CA THR A 40 -7.61 -12.16 -14.31
C THR A 40 -7.48 -11.90 -12.81
N ILE A 41 -8.62 -11.80 -12.13
CA ILE A 41 -8.70 -11.75 -10.67
C ILE A 41 -9.26 -13.08 -10.19
N THR A 42 -8.55 -13.71 -9.26
CA THR A 42 -8.97 -14.98 -8.64
C THR A 42 -9.01 -14.81 -7.13
N THR A 43 -10.15 -15.06 -6.52
CA THR A 43 -10.25 -15.16 -5.05
C THR A 43 -9.58 -16.45 -4.58
N ILE A 44 -8.57 -16.31 -3.71
CA ILE A 44 -7.78 -17.43 -3.19
C ILE A 44 -8.46 -18.03 -1.96
N ALA A 45 -8.80 -17.21 -0.98
CA ALA A 45 -9.46 -17.65 0.25
C ALA A 45 -10.04 -16.48 1.05
N SER A 46 -10.97 -16.79 1.95
CA SER A 46 -11.38 -15.85 3.01
C SER A 46 -10.25 -15.66 4.03
N THR A 47 -10.07 -14.44 4.51
CA THR A 47 -9.11 -14.08 5.57
C THR A 47 -9.69 -14.19 6.97
N VAL A 48 -10.99 -14.45 7.11
CA VAL A 48 -11.73 -14.46 8.38
C VAL A 48 -11.41 -15.72 9.19
N PRO A 49 -10.72 -15.62 10.34
CA PRO A 49 -10.43 -16.77 11.21
C PRO A 49 -11.66 -17.21 12.04
N GLY A 50 -11.45 -18.22 12.90
CA GLY A 50 -12.53 -18.80 13.70
C GLY A 50 -13.12 -17.87 14.77
N ASN A 51 -12.41 -16.83 15.20
CA ASN A 51 -12.93 -15.80 16.12
C ASN A 51 -13.73 -14.70 15.42
N GLY A 52 -13.75 -14.69 14.06
CA GLY A 52 -14.54 -13.77 13.28
C GLY A 52 -13.87 -12.41 13.01
N ASP A 53 -12.59 -12.22 13.30
CA ASP A 53 -11.88 -10.99 12.92
C ASP A 53 -11.94 -10.77 11.40
N ILE A 54 -12.09 -9.54 10.98
CA ILE A 54 -12.31 -9.10 9.61
C ILE A 54 -11.40 -7.90 9.26
N ASN A 55 -11.59 -7.31 8.10
CA ASN A 55 -10.78 -6.21 7.55
C ASN A 55 -9.31 -6.61 7.42
N PRO A 56 -8.96 -7.41 6.40
CA PRO A 56 -7.58 -7.78 6.15
C PRO A 56 -6.78 -6.58 5.64
N TYR A 57 -5.79 -6.14 6.40
CA TYR A 57 -5.00 -4.96 6.08
C TYR A 57 -3.58 -5.30 5.65
N GLY A 58 -2.78 -5.92 6.53
CA GLY A 58 -1.39 -6.25 6.24
C GLY A 58 -1.26 -7.56 5.45
N ILE A 59 -0.31 -7.60 4.54
CA ILE A 59 0.03 -8.81 3.78
C ILE A 59 1.54 -8.91 3.58
N VAL A 60 2.11 -10.09 3.82
CA VAL A 60 3.53 -10.38 3.54
C VAL A 60 3.73 -11.83 3.14
N VAL A 61 4.67 -12.07 2.22
CA VAL A 61 5.10 -13.43 1.87
C VAL A 61 6.06 -13.96 2.93
N VAL A 62 5.84 -15.18 3.39
CA VAL A 62 6.75 -15.88 4.30
C VAL A 62 8.03 -16.25 3.55
N PRO A 63 9.20 -15.69 3.93
CA PRO A 63 10.43 -15.88 3.17
C PRO A 63 11.13 -17.22 3.43
N GLN A 64 10.82 -17.89 4.55
CA GLN A 64 11.49 -19.12 4.99
C GLN A 64 10.59 -19.98 5.88
N THR A 65 10.62 -21.29 5.69
CA THR A 65 9.91 -22.22 6.59
C THR A 65 10.63 -22.31 7.93
N THR A 66 9.93 -21.96 9.02
CA THR A 66 10.37 -22.14 10.40
C THR A 66 9.20 -22.08 11.38
N GLY A 67 9.13 -22.99 12.34
CA GLY A 67 8.00 -23.12 13.25
C GLY A 67 6.67 -23.34 12.51
N LYS A 68 5.70 -22.47 12.72
CA LYS A 68 4.42 -22.48 12.00
C LYS A 68 4.48 -21.80 10.62
N LEU A 69 5.54 -21.04 10.35
CA LEU A 69 5.71 -20.31 9.09
C LEU A 69 6.06 -21.29 7.97
N ILE A 70 5.38 -21.17 6.84
CA ILE A 70 5.62 -22.01 5.64
C ILE A 70 6.02 -21.08 4.50
N GLN A 71 7.23 -21.28 3.96
CA GLN A 71 7.77 -20.47 2.86
C GLN A 71 6.80 -20.41 1.67
N GLY A 72 6.61 -19.22 1.14
CA GLY A 72 5.71 -18.94 0.01
C GLY A 72 4.24 -18.74 0.40
N ASN A 73 3.83 -19.07 1.63
CA ASN A 73 2.51 -18.69 2.13
C ASN A 73 2.47 -17.19 2.43
N LEU A 74 1.26 -16.64 2.54
CA LEU A 74 1.02 -15.24 2.85
C LEU A 74 0.51 -15.13 4.29
N LEU A 75 1.11 -14.24 5.08
CA LEU A 75 0.54 -13.81 6.35
C LEU A 75 -0.32 -12.59 6.11
N ILE A 76 -1.49 -12.55 6.77
CA ILE A 76 -2.45 -11.45 6.68
C ILE A 76 -2.91 -11.08 8.09
N SER A 77 -2.80 -9.79 8.44
CA SER A 77 -3.34 -9.23 9.67
C SER A 77 -4.75 -8.72 9.45
N ASN A 78 -5.67 -9.00 10.41
CA ASN A 78 -7.02 -8.47 10.42
C ASN A 78 -7.09 -7.25 11.36
N PHE A 79 -7.64 -6.14 10.90
CA PHE A 79 -7.66 -4.87 11.63
C PHE A 79 -8.87 -4.73 12.57
N ASN A 80 -10.00 -5.37 12.24
CA ASN A 80 -11.22 -5.30 13.01
C ASN A 80 -11.55 -6.64 13.68
N ALA A 81 -12.08 -6.59 14.89
CA ALA A 81 -12.75 -7.72 15.49
C ALA A 81 -14.06 -8.03 14.75
N SER A 82 -14.73 -9.14 15.11
CA SER A 82 -16.03 -9.54 14.55
C SER A 82 -17.15 -8.51 14.72
N SER A 83 -16.99 -7.55 15.63
CA SER A 83 -17.87 -6.38 15.79
C SER A 83 -17.77 -5.36 14.67
N ASN A 84 -16.76 -5.50 13.81
CA ASN A 84 -16.37 -4.53 12.78
C ASN A 84 -15.90 -3.17 13.34
N PHE A 85 -15.41 -3.12 14.57
CA PHE A 85 -14.79 -1.94 15.14
C PHE A 85 -13.35 -1.85 14.65
N GLN A 86 -13.00 -0.70 14.04
CA GLN A 86 -11.64 -0.46 13.53
C GLN A 86 -10.64 -0.44 14.69
N GLY A 87 -9.44 -1.00 14.47
CA GLY A 87 -8.39 -1.02 15.47
C GLY A 87 -8.67 -1.95 16.66
N THR A 88 -9.41 -3.02 16.46
CA THR A 88 -9.72 -4.03 17.49
C THR A 88 -9.39 -5.46 17.07
N GLY A 89 -8.87 -5.65 15.84
CA GLY A 89 -8.47 -6.96 15.34
C GLY A 89 -7.19 -7.47 15.99
N THR A 90 -7.14 -8.79 16.19
CA THR A 90 -6.13 -9.45 17.03
C THR A 90 -5.46 -10.64 16.34
N THR A 91 -5.85 -10.95 15.10
CA THR A 91 -5.42 -12.18 14.44
C THR A 91 -4.54 -11.95 13.22
N ILE A 92 -3.60 -12.87 13.06
CA ILE A 92 -2.82 -13.05 11.82
C ILE A 92 -3.14 -14.45 11.29
N VAL A 93 -3.65 -14.52 10.07
CA VAL A 93 -3.83 -15.79 9.35
C VAL A 93 -2.69 -16.04 8.39
N GLN A 94 -2.41 -17.32 8.11
CA GLN A 94 -1.49 -17.76 7.07
C GLN A 94 -2.27 -18.50 5.99
N ILE A 95 -2.14 -18.07 4.74
CA ILE A 95 -2.86 -18.65 3.60
C ILE A 95 -1.83 -19.13 2.56
N SER A 96 -1.98 -20.38 2.12
CA SER A 96 -1.16 -20.91 1.02
C SER A 96 -1.64 -20.34 -0.33
N PRO A 97 -0.79 -20.32 -1.37
CA PRO A 97 -1.23 -19.98 -2.73
C PRO A 97 -2.37 -20.86 -3.27
N SER A 98 -2.56 -22.05 -2.70
CA SER A 98 -3.69 -22.96 -3.03
C SER A 98 -4.95 -22.71 -2.21
N GLY A 99 -4.99 -21.68 -1.36
CA GLY A 99 -6.17 -21.28 -0.59
C GLY A 99 -6.33 -21.95 0.79
N GLN A 100 -5.36 -22.76 1.24
CA GLN A 100 -5.43 -23.36 2.58
C GLN A 100 -5.11 -22.28 3.63
N ARG A 101 -6.10 -21.94 4.47
CA ARG A 101 -5.95 -20.99 5.56
C ARG A 101 -5.68 -21.70 6.90
N THR A 102 -4.75 -21.17 7.67
CA THR A 102 -4.44 -21.55 9.06
C THR A 102 -4.32 -20.30 9.93
N LEU A 103 -4.54 -20.43 11.23
CA LEU A 103 -4.29 -19.35 12.19
C LEU A 103 -2.81 -19.36 12.57
N PHE A 104 -2.09 -18.29 12.21
CA PHE A 104 -0.71 -18.11 12.64
C PHE A 104 -0.63 -17.60 14.07
N ALA A 105 -1.35 -16.50 14.38
CA ALA A 105 -1.38 -15.89 15.70
C ALA A 105 -2.77 -15.37 16.07
N HIS A 106 -3.12 -15.51 17.35
CA HIS A 106 -4.16 -14.75 18.01
C HIS A 106 -3.52 -14.06 19.22
N ILE A 107 -3.57 -12.74 19.23
CA ILE A 107 -2.93 -11.90 20.23
C ILE A 107 -3.99 -11.47 21.24
N ASP A 108 -3.91 -12.00 22.45
CA ASP A 108 -4.84 -11.66 23.53
C ASP A 108 -4.52 -10.26 24.09
N PRO A 109 -5.41 -9.26 23.90
CA PRO A 109 -5.17 -7.90 24.37
C PRO A 109 -5.17 -7.78 25.89
N ASP A 110 -5.88 -8.66 26.58
CA ASP A 110 -6.00 -8.63 28.06
C ASP A 110 -4.80 -9.28 28.76
N HIS A 111 -4.05 -10.13 28.05
CA HIS A 111 -2.90 -10.86 28.58
C HIS A 111 -1.64 -10.67 27.73
N LEU A 112 -1.41 -9.43 27.24
CA LEU A 112 -0.24 -9.12 26.46
C LEU A 112 1.04 -9.22 27.33
N PRO A 113 2.01 -10.08 26.98
CA PRO A 113 3.22 -10.29 27.81
C PRO A 113 4.23 -9.15 27.73
N VAL A 114 3.94 -8.10 26.96
CA VAL A 114 4.81 -6.96 26.65
C VAL A 114 4.04 -5.65 26.76
N THR A 115 4.76 -4.54 26.80
CA THR A 115 4.13 -3.21 26.82
C THR A 115 3.74 -2.78 25.40
N CYS A 116 2.45 -2.54 25.17
CA CYS A 116 1.94 -1.79 24.03
C CYS A 116 0.93 -0.77 24.56
N THR A 117 1.29 0.49 24.58
CA THR A 117 0.64 1.53 25.38
C THR A 117 -0.86 1.65 25.15
N GLY A 118 -1.30 1.55 23.89
CA GLY A 118 -2.71 1.66 23.54
C GLY A 118 -3.44 0.31 23.47
N GLY A 119 -2.73 -0.82 23.49
CA GLY A 119 -3.32 -2.15 23.31
C GLY A 119 -3.11 -2.74 21.92
N VAL A 120 -4.03 -3.59 21.47
CA VAL A 120 -3.92 -4.36 20.23
C VAL A 120 -5.00 -3.96 19.22
N GLY A 121 -4.57 -3.60 18.01
CA GLY A 121 -5.39 -3.37 16.83
C GLY A 121 -4.45 -3.46 15.62
N LEU A 122 -4.42 -4.64 14.96
CA LEU A 122 -3.37 -4.97 13.99
C LEU A 122 -3.53 -4.19 12.69
N THR A 123 -2.44 -3.56 12.23
CA THR A 123 -2.43 -2.66 11.07
C THR A 123 -1.90 -3.33 9.79
N THR A 124 -1.77 -2.54 8.72
CA THR A 124 -1.11 -2.93 7.48
C THR A 124 0.38 -3.24 7.69
N ALA A 125 1.01 -2.62 8.70
CA ALA A 125 2.41 -2.83 9.04
C ALA A 125 2.68 -4.28 9.43
N LEU A 126 3.19 -5.09 8.50
CA LEU A 126 3.45 -6.52 8.69
C LEU A 126 4.69 -6.95 7.90
N VAL A 127 5.67 -7.52 8.59
CA VAL A 127 6.84 -8.13 7.96
C VAL A 127 7.16 -9.50 8.57
N ALA A 128 7.71 -10.39 7.74
CA ALA A 128 8.24 -11.68 8.15
C ALA A 128 9.73 -11.75 7.75
N LEU A 129 10.60 -12.02 8.72
CA LEU A 129 12.04 -12.14 8.51
C LEU A 129 12.46 -13.59 8.26
N ARG A 130 13.54 -13.80 7.49
CA ARG A 130 14.11 -15.14 7.24
C ARG A 130 14.53 -15.87 8.52
N SER A 131 14.82 -15.12 9.58
CA SER A 131 15.09 -15.66 10.90
C SER A 131 13.86 -16.19 11.64
N GLY A 132 12.65 -16.07 11.06
CA GLY A 132 11.38 -16.55 11.63
C GLY A 132 10.69 -15.57 12.56
N TRP A 133 11.18 -14.35 12.69
CA TRP A 133 10.47 -13.28 13.39
C TRP A 133 9.40 -12.66 12.51
N VAL A 134 8.23 -12.43 13.09
CA VAL A 134 7.14 -11.68 12.48
C VAL A 134 6.94 -10.41 13.31
N ILE A 135 6.86 -9.25 12.64
CA ILE A 135 6.66 -7.98 13.31
C ILE A 135 5.41 -7.34 12.72
N VAL A 136 4.46 -6.94 13.59
CA VAL A 136 3.19 -6.35 13.18
C VAL A 136 2.92 -5.06 13.95
N GLY A 137 2.39 -4.06 13.25
CA GLY A 137 1.95 -2.81 13.85
C GLY A 137 0.63 -2.95 14.59
N SER A 138 0.45 -2.11 15.60
CA SER A 138 -0.79 -1.94 16.34
C SER A 138 -1.18 -0.48 16.38
N LEU A 139 -2.43 -0.18 16.04
CA LEU A 139 -3.09 1.13 16.14
C LEU A 139 -4.48 0.90 16.72
N PRO A 140 -4.59 0.78 18.05
CA PRO A 140 -5.81 0.35 18.70
C PRO A 140 -6.80 1.49 18.93
N THR A 141 -8.09 1.11 18.98
CA THR A 141 -9.20 1.94 19.46
C THR A 141 -9.99 1.22 20.53
N SER A 142 -10.82 1.93 21.28
CA SER A 142 -11.73 1.31 22.23
C SER A 142 -13.16 1.13 21.69
N ASP A 143 -13.54 1.86 20.64
CA ASP A 143 -14.92 1.88 20.11
C ASP A 143 -14.99 1.84 18.56
N GLY A 144 -13.85 1.63 17.89
CA GLY A 144 -13.78 1.61 16.45
C GLY A 144 -13.71 2.99 15.78
N THR A 145 -13.65 4.06 16.57
CA THR A 145 -13.59 5.42 16.03
C THR A 145 -12.20 6.02 16.17
N SER A 146 -11.85 6.90 15.26
CA SER A 146 -10.60 7.65 15.33
C SER A 146 -10.47 8.58 16.55
N ALA A 147 -11.58 8.94 17.19
CA ALA A 147 -11.58 9.73 18.42
C ALA A 147 -10.96 8.99 19.61
N THR A 148 -11.02 7.68 19.61
CA THR A 148 -10.46 6.82 20.65
C THR A 148 -9.16 6.13 20.25
N ALA A 149 -8.61 6.45 19.07
CA ALA A 149 -7.33 5.91 18.63
C ALA A 149 -6.19 6.30 19.59
N GLN A 150 -5.39 5.33 19.95
CA GLN A 150 -4.29 5.48 20.91
C GLN A 150 -2.94 5.16 20.27
N ALA A 151 -1.87 5.69 20.88
CA ALA A 151 -0.53 5.39 20.46
C ALA A 151 -0.28 3.87 20.45
N GLY A 152 0.16 3.37 19.31
CA GLY A 152 0.41 1.96 19.10
C GLY A 152 1.82 1.50 19.46
N CYS A 153 2.16 0.34 18.94
CA CYS A 153 3.47 -0.28 19.05
C CYS A 153 3.72 -1.19 17.84
N LEU A 154 4.92 -1.77 17.75
CA LEU A 154 5.18 -2.93 16.91
C LEU A 154 5.30 -4.16 17.81
N LEU A 155 4.48 -5.16 17.58
CA LEU A 155 4.51 -6.44 18.29
C LEU A 155 5.46 -7.40 17.56
N VAL A 156 6.39 -8.01 18.30
CA VAL A 156 7.36 -8.97 17.78
C VAL A 156 6.93 -10.38 18.16
N LEU A 157 6.63 -11.18 17.15
CA LEU A 157 6.20 -12.57 17.32
C LEU A 157 7.31 -13.53 16.89
N ASN A 158 7.43 -14.64 17.62
CA ASN A 158 8.28 -15.74 17.19
C ASN A 158 7.60 -16.59 16.09
N SER A 159 8.33 -17.55 15.53
CA SER A 159 7.83 -18.44 14.48
C SER A 159 6.66 -19.36 14.90
N SER A 160 6.31 -19.41 16.18
CA SER A 160 5.13 -20.12 16.70
C SER A 160 3.91 -19.18 16.83
N GLY A 161 4.01 -17.90 16.42
CA GLY A 161 2.94 -16.92 16.51
C GLY A 161 2.71 -16.35 17.93
N ARG A 162 3.69 -16.47 18.83
CA ARG A 162 3.62 -15.90 20.18
C ARG A 162 4.32 -14.56 20.24
N VAL A 163 3.66 -13.55 20.81
CA VAL A 163 4.29 -12.26 21.13
C VAL A 163 5.36 -12.48 22.19
N VAL A 164 6.54 -11.95 21.97
CA VAL A 164 7.71 -12.09 22.88
C VAL A 164 8.39 -10.77 23.19
N GLU A 165 8.17 -9.73 22.37
CA GLU A 165 8.75 -8.41 22.53
C GLU A 165 7.85 -7.37 21.89
N SER A 166 8.05 -6.09 22.22
CA SER A 166 7.41 -4.95 21.55
C SER A 166 8.39 -3.80 21.35
N ILE A 167 8.19 -3.05 20.27
CA ILE A 167 8.92 -1.83 19.99
C ILE A 167 7.92 -0.69 20.09
N TYR A 168 8.13 0.21 21.05
CA TYR A 168 7.22 1.31 21.35
C TYR A 168 7.98 2.57 21.75
N GLY A 169 7.29 3.67 21.94
CA GLY A 169 7.84 4.97 22.31
C GLY A 169 7.39 6.08 21.38
N THR A 170 7.89 7.28 21.61
CA THR A 170 7.41 8.50 20.95
C THR A 170 7.61 8.53 19.42
N LEU A 171 8.44 7.65 18.86
CA LEU A 171 8.66 7.54 17.42
C LEU A 171 7.74 6.51 16.76
N ILE A 172 7.05 5.66 17.53
CA ILE A 172 6.09 4.67 17.03
C ILE A 172 4.70 5.09 17.52
N ASN A 173 4.07 5.94 16.76
CA ASN A 173 2.82 6.58 17.14
C ASN A 173 1.78 6.42 16.03
N GLY A 174 1.17 5.25 15.94
CA GLY A 174 0.24 4.85 14.89
C GLY A 174 0.96 4.27 13.66
N PRO A 175 1.65 3.12 13.81
CA PRO A 175 2.29 2.44 12.68
C PRO A 175 1.23 1.99 11.67
N TRP A 176 1.27 2.59 10.46
CA TRP A 176 0.29 2.30 9.42
C TRP A 176 0.76 1.15 8.54
N ASP A 177 1.94 1.27 7.92
CA ASP A 177 2.55 0.23 7.09
C ASP A 177 4.04 0.07 7.38
N MET A 178 4.62 -1.04 6.93
CA MET A 178 6.02 -1.36 7.19
C MET A 178 6.62 -2.23 6.07
N THR A 179 7.85 -1.90 5.69
CA THR A 179 8.70 -2.77 4.87
C THR A 179 10.04 -3.01 5.56
N ALA A 180 10.82 -3.99 5.08
CA ALA A 180 12.09 -4.33 5.68
C ALA A 180 13.21 -4.61 4.67
N MET A 181 14.44 -4.20 5.02
CA MET A 181 15.66 -4.78 4.47
C MET A 181 16.12 -5.88 5.43
N ASP A 182 15.85 -7.12 5.07
CA ASP A 182 16.21 -8.29 5.86
C ASP A 182 17.58 -8.85 5.46
N ARG A 183 18.53 -8.78 6.36
CA ARG A 183 19.88 -9.36 6.27
C ARG A 183 20.09 -10.45 7.31
N SER A 184 19.00 -11.03 7.82
CA SER A 184 19.08 -12.14 8.76
C SER A 184 19.42 -13.45 8.07
N SER A 185 20.05 -14.33 8.83
CA SER A 185 20.23 -15.72 8.45
C SER A 185 19.09 -16.60 8.94
N VAL A 186 18.89 -17.73 8.30
CA VAL A 186 17.92 -18.76 8.74
C VAL A 186 18.20 -19.30 10.14
N ASN A 187 19.44 -19.15 10.63
CA ASN A 187 19.86 -19.55 11.97
C ASN A 187 19.62 -18.47 13.03
N GLY A 188 18.94 -17.38 12.68
CA GLY A 188 18.50 -16.34 13.63
C GLY A 188 19.49 -15.18 13.86
N GLY A 189 20.73 -15.25 13.31
CA GLY A 189 21.69 -14.15 13.43
C GLY A 189 21.59 -13.13 12.30
N GLY A 190 22.19 -11.94 12.48
CA GLY A 190 22.28 -10.91 11.45
C GLY A 190 21.65 -9.58 11.85
N SER A 191 21.04 -8.90 10.90
CA SER A 191 20.39 -7.61 11.10
C SER A 191 19.17 -7.43 10.19
N ALA A 192 18.30 -6.52 10.55
CA ALA A 192 17.26 -6.02 9.66
C ALA A 192 17.10 -4.50 9.88
N ALA A 193 16.69 -3.80 8.84
CA ALA A 193 16.22 -2.43 8.94
C ALA A 193 14.74 -2.40 8.59
N LEU A 194 13.89 -1.99 9.52
CA LEU A 194 12.47 -1.77 9.28
C LEU A 194 12.26 -0.31 8.87
N PHE A 195 11.28 -0.08 8.00
CA PHE A 195 10.83 1.27 7.63
C PHE A 195 9.33 1.33 7.89
N VAL A 196 8.94 2.20 8.82
CA VAL A 196 7.58 2.28 9.37
C VAL A 196 7.00 3.65 9.10
N THR A 197 5.83 3.73 8.50
CA THR A 197 5.04 4.95 8.40
C THR A 197 4.17 5.12 9.65
N ASN A 198 4.07 6.35 10.17
CA ASN A 198 3.31 6.68 11.38
C ASN A 198 2.36 7.84 11.12
N VAL A 199 1.11 7.70 11.54
CA VAL A 199 -0.02 8.57 11.17
C VAL A 199 -0.82 9.12 12.36
N LEU A 200 -0.30 9.02 13.59
CA LEU A 200 -1.05 9.45 14.79
C LEU A 200 -0.32 10.58 15.56
N ASN A 201 0.28 11.51 14.85
CA ASN A 201 1.05 12.60 15.45
C ASN A 201 0.22 13.90 15.53
N GLY A 202 -0.78 13.90 16.40
CA GLY A 202 -1.68 15.04 16.62
C GLY A 202 -3.03 14.95 15.92
N THR A 203 -3.27 13.91 15.13
CA THR A 203 -4.49 13.74 14.32
C THR A 203 -5.77 13.65 15.15
N VAL A 204 -5.75 12.93 16.27
CA VAL A 204 -6.92 12.81 17.17
C VAL A 204 -7.31 14.18 17.74
N ALA A 205 -6.32 14.94 18.24
CA ALA A 205 -6.55 16.28 18.79
C ALA A 205 -6.96 17.30 17.74
N ALA A 206 -6.70 17.03 16.45
CA ALA A 206 -7.07 17.90 15.33
C ALA A 206 -8.52 17.73 14.87
N HIS A 207 -9.26 16.73 15.39
CA HIS A 207 -10.69 16.52 15.13
C HIS A 207 -11.05 16.53 13.63
N GLY A 208 -10.29 15.79 12.80
CA GLY A 208 -10.51 15.70 11.35
C GLY A 208 -9.79 16.77 10.52
N SER A 209 -9.22 17.80 11.14
CA SER A 209 -8.35 18.75 10.44
C SER A 209 -7.04 18.11 10.05
N VAL A 210 -6.47 18.56 8.92
CA VAL A 210 -5.15 18.09 8.47
C VAL A 210 -4.07 18.70 9.36
N VAL A 211 -3.18 17.83 9.87
CA VAL A 211 -1.93 18.21 10.52
C VAL A 211 -0.74 17.70 9.73
N HIS A 212 0.47 18.19 9.99
CA HIS A 212 1.70 17.82 9.28
C HIS A 212 2.66 17.09 10.22
N GLY A 213 2.14 16.10 10.93
CA GLY A 213 2.88 15.30 11.92
C GLY A 213 3.39 13.96 11.41
N GLY A 214 2.91 13.49 10.25
CA GLY A 214 3.23 12.16 9.73
C GLY A 214 4.72 11.94 9.54
N THR A 215 5.19 10.74 9.91
CA THR A 215 6.62 10.39 9.89
C THR A 215 6.88 9.05 9.22
N VAL A 216 8.14 8.89 8.77
CA VAL A 216 8.72 7.60 8.39
C VAL A 216 9.93 7.34 9.28
N VAL A 217 9.91 6.22 9.99
CA VAL A 217 10.97 5.84 10.94
C VAL A 217 11.71 4.61 10.43
N ARG A 218 13.05 4.69 10.37
CA ARG A 218 13.90 3.52 10.24
C ARG A 218 14.22 2.98 11.63
N ILE A 219 14.06 1.65 11.79
CA ILE A 219 14.42 0.91 13.00
C ILE A 219 15.49 -0.10 12.63
N ASP A 220 16.68 0.08 13.16
CA ASP A 220 17.80 -0.83 12.92
C ASP A 220 17.80 -1.93 14.00
N LEU A 221 17.65 -3.19 13.57
CA LEU A 221 17.57 -4.36 14.42
C LEU A 221 18.85 -5.20 14.35
N LYS A 222 19.33 -5.63 15.51
CA LYS A 222 20.29 -6.73 15.65
C LYS A 222 19.53 -8.01 15.96
N LEU A 223 19.87 -9.06 15.24
CA LEU A 223 19.27 -10.38 15.38
C LEU A 223 20.31 -11.34 15.93
N SER A 224 19.91 -12.16 16.90
CA SER A 224 20.77 -13.15 17.56
C SER A 224 20.02 -14.47 17.67
N THR A 225 20.72 -15.58 17.52
CA THR A 225 20.13 -16.92 17.67
C THR A 225 19.53 -17.10 19.06
N GLY A 226 18.27 -17.51 19.14
CA GLY A 226 17.59 -17.80 20.40
C GLY A 226 17.14 -16.60 21.24
N ALA A 227 17.31 -15.36 20.73
CA ALA A 227 16.85 -14.15 21.40
C ALA A 227 15.97 -13.30 20.50
N ALA A 228 15.04 -12.54 21.10
CA ALA A 228 14.23 -11.57 20.39
C ALA A 228 15.11 -10.50 19.69
N PRO A 229 14.63 -9.90 18.58
CA PRO A 229 15.31 -8.80 17.91
C PRO A 229 15.57 -7.65 18.88
N PHE A 230 16.79 -7.12 18.85
CA PHE A 230 17.19 -5.98 19.67
C PHE A 230 17.26 -4.70 18.83
N VAL A 231 16.57 -3.64 19.25
CA VAL A 231 16.61 -2.32 18.61
C VAL A 231 17.96 -1.66 18.89
N GLN A 232 18.76 -1.43 17.85
CA GLN A 232 20.04 -0.73 17.93
C GLN A 232 19.85 0.80 17.79
N ALA A 233 18.96 1.22 16.89
CA ALA A 233 18.67 2.62 16.66
C ALA A 233 17.28 2.82 16.05
N MET A 234 16.71 3.99 16.30
CA MET A 234 15.54 4.50 15.59
C MET A 234 15.88 5.88 15.03
N THR A 235 15.57 6.10 13.75
CA THR A 235 15.87 7.36 13.05
C THR A 235 14.65 7.81 12.26
N VAL A 236 14.19 9.04 12.49
CA VAL A 236 13.17 9.67 11.63
C VAL A 236 13.84 10.04 10.32
N ILE A 237 13.47 9.34 9.22
CA ILE A 237 14.04 9.54 7.89
C ILE A 237 13.10 10.31 6.94
N GLY A 238 11.83 10.45 7.31
CA GLY A 238 10.84 11.29 6.67
C GLY A 238 9.94 11.95 7.72
N SER A 239 9.49 13.19 7.48
CA SER A 239 8.63 13.93 8.42
C SER A 239 7.88 15.06 7.73
N GLY A 240 6.84 15.57 8.39
CA GLY A 240 6.02 16.66 7.86
C GLY A 240 4.97 16.22 6.85
N PHE A 241 4.68 14.92 6.77
CA PHE A 241 3.59 14.42 5.94
C PHE A 241 2.25 14.90 6.49
N ALA A 242 1.34 15.25 5.57
CA ALA A 242 -0.04 15.54 5.93
C ALA A 242 -0.71 14.28 6.47
N GLU A 243 -1.46 14.41 7.55
CA GLU A 243 -2.24 13.32 8.13
C GLU A 243 -3.54 13.85 8.75
N ARG A 244 -4.57 13.03 8.80
CA ARG A 244 -5.86 13.33 9.45
C ARG A 244 -6.57 12.05 9.88
N THR A 245 -7.55 12.19 10.76
CA THR A 245 -8.51 11.10 10.99
C THR A 245 -9.36 10.87 9.75
N ASP A 246 -9.73 9.62 9.51
CA ASP A 246 -10.52 9.21 8.35
C ASP A 246 -11.56 8.16 8.75
N PRO A 247 -12.84 8.30 8.36
CA PRO A 247 -13.87 7.34 8.72
C PRO A 247 -13.69 5.96 8.08
N GLY A 248 -13.07 5.90 6.87
CA GLY A 248 -12.87 4.64 6.13
C GLY A 248 -11.64 3.86 6.57
N ALA A 249 -10.55 4.56 6.90
CA ALA A 249 -9.25 3.96 7.21
C ALA A 249 -8.70 4.32 8.60
N LEU A 250 -9.56 4.79 9.51
CA LEU A 250 -9.28 5.30 10.85
C LEU A 250 -8.40 6.56 10.82
N VAL A 251 -7.20 6.49 10.26
CA VAL A 251 -6.25 7.59 10.10
C VAL A 251 -5.51 7.39 8.77
N ILE A 252 -5.39 8.45 7.99
CA ILE A 252 -4.59 8.46 6.75
C ILE A 252 -3.48 9.52 6.81
N GLY A 253 -2.41 9.28 6.07
CA GLY A 253 -1.25 10.16 6.04
C GLY A 253 -0.16 9.59 5.14
N PRO A 254 1.10 9.42 5.60
CA PRO A 254 2.05 8.53 4.97
C PRO A 254 1.61 7.08 5.26
N THR A 255 1.12 6.39 4.23
CA THR A 255 0.54 5.05 4.35
C THR A 255 1.50 3.99 3.81
N GLY A 256 1.21 3.39 2.66
CA GLY A 256 2.01 2.31 2.10
C GLY A 256 3.49 2.66 1.92
N VAL A 257 4.38 1.71 2.19
CA VAL A 257 5.81 1.90 2.10
C VAL A 257 6.52 0.71 1.45
N GLY A 258 7.41 0.99 0.49
CA GLY A 258 8.15 -0.04 -0.23
C GLY A 258 9.59 0.37 -0.52
N LEU A 259 10.52 -0.54 -0.27
CA LEU A 259 11.94 -0.32 -0.52
C LEU A 259 12.30 -0.75 -1.96
N SER A 260 13.05 0.08 -2.68
CA SER A 260 13.64 -0.31 -3.96
C SER A 260 14.58 -1.51 -3.77
N ARG A 261 14.67 -2.35 -4.80
CA ARG A 261 15.48 -3.58 -4.74
C ARG A 261 16.96 -3.33 -4.42
N ASP A 262 17.50 -2.22 -4.90
CA ASP A 262 18.88 -1.79 -4.64
C ASP A 262 19.08 -1.12 -3.26
N GLY A 263 17.98 -0.84 -2.55
CA GLY A 263 17.99 -0.18 -1.24
C GLY A 263 18.30 1.33 -1.27
N PHE A 264 18.37 1.95 -2.44
CA PHE A 264 18.70 3.38 -2.55
C PHE A 264 17.50 4.30 -2.41
N SER A 265 16.28 3.81 -2.60
CA SER A 265 15.05 4.59 -2.48
C SER A 265 14.01 3.87 -1.64
N LEU A 266 13.38 4.59 -0.74
CA LEU A 266 12.18 4.15 -0.04
C LEU A 266 11.01 4.94 -0.61
N TYR A 267 10.06 4.25 -1.23
CA TYR A 267 8.84 4.86 -1.74
C TYR A 267 7.78 4.88 -0.66
N VAL A 268 7.03 5.98 -0.60
CA VAL A 268 5.95 6.19 0.39
C VAL A 268 4.72 6.72 -0.34
N ALA A 269 3.57 6.13 -0.08
CA ALA A 269 2.28 6.67 -0.47
C ALA A 269 1.90 7.81 0.48
N ASP A 270 1.76 9.01 -0.05
CA ASP A 270 1.32 10.21 0.65
C ASP A 270 -0.15 10.45 0.26
N SER A 271 -1.04 9.76 0.97
CA SER A 271 -2.45 9.57 0.63
C SER A 271 -3.19 10.88 0.43
N LEU A 272 -3.11 11.78 1.40
CA LEU A 272 -3.81 13.06 1.37
C LEU A 272 -3.39 13.99 0.22
N ASN A 273 -2.20 13.76 -0.33
CA ASN A 273 -1.67 14.55 -1.44
C ASN A 273 -1.78 13.84 -2.79
N ASN A 274 -2.39 12.64 -2.84
CA ASN A 274 -2.50 11.81 -4.04
C ASN A 274 -1.15 11.70 -4.76
N ARG A 275 -0.09 11.31 -4.03
CA ARG A 275 1.26 11.19 -4.60
C ARG A 275 2.04 10.01 -4.03
N ILE A 276 3.05 9.58 -4.80
CA ILE A 276 4.12 8.71 -4.32
C ILE A 276 5.38 9.55 -4.23
N VAL A 277 6.11 9.41 -3.12
CA VAL A 277 7.38 10.09 -2.89
C VAL A 277 8.52 9.09 -2.72
N ALA A 278 9.75 9.52 -2.94
CA ALA A 278 10.98 8.77 -2.67
C ALA A 278 11.79 9.46 -1.58
N ILE A 279 12.20 8.70 -0.57
CA ILE A 279 13.20 9.08 0.43
C ILE A 279 14.52 8.44 0.00
N PRO A 280 15.54 9.22 -0.42
CA PRO A 280 16.80 8.68 -0.90
C PRO A 280 17.69 8.18 0.23
N PHE A 281 18.48 7.13 -0.05
CA PHE A 281 19.45 6.51 0.86
C PHE A 281 18.87 6.13 2.24
N PRO A 282 17.71 5.46 2.31
CA PRO A 282 16.98 5.25 3.55
C PRO A 282 17.77 4.43 4.57
N LEU A 283 18.65 3.52 4.11
CA LEU A 283 19.48 2.65 4.97
C LEU A 283 20.59 3.40 5.74
N THR A 284 21.04 4.53 5.25
CA THR A 284 22.19 5.26 5.82
C THR A 284 21.88 6.67 6.27
N ARG A 285 20.68 7.16 5.93
CA ARG A 285 20.24 8.51 6.31
C ARG A 285 20.18 8.69 7.81
N GLN A 286 20.73 9.81 8.31
CA GLN A 286 20.77 10.15 9.73
C GLN A 286 19.78 11.27 10.12
N SER A 287 19.06 11.84 9.14
CA SER A 287 18.10 12.92 9.36
C SER A 287 16.94 12.81 8.37
N SER A 288 15.84 13.47 8.66
CA SER A 288 14.66 13.50 7.82
C SER A 288 14.96 14.08 6.42
N ALA A 289 14.35 13.49 5.39
CA ALA A 289 14.24 14.02 4.03
C ALA A 289 13.01 14.94 3.88
N ASN A 290 12.43 15.41 4.98
CA ASN A 290 11.09 16.00 5.01
C ASN A 290 10.08 15.01 4.39
N THR A 291 9.20 15.46 3.50
CA THR A 291 8.22 14.58 2.82
C THR A 291 8.79 13.86 1.59
N GLY A 292 10.11 13.84 1.40
CA GLY A 292 10.74 13.19 0.25
C GLY A 292 10.56 13.94 -1.08
N MET A 293 11.08 13.34 -2.15
CA MET A 293 10.96 13.84 -3.54
C MET A 293 9.74 13.21 -4.20
N THR A 294 8.89 14.01 -4.85
CA THR A 294 7.74 13.49 -5.60
C THR A 294 8.19 12.65 -6.79
N VAL A 295 7.75 11.39 -6.83
CA VAL A 295 7.91 10.47 -7.97
C VAL A 295 6.77 10.67 -8.95
N THR A 296 5.52 10.62 -8.46
CA THR A 296 4.31 10.89 -9.25
C THR A 296 3.23 11.52 -8.37
N ARG A 297 2.32 12.29 -8.98
CA ARG A 297 1.22 12.96 -8.27
C ARG A 297 -0.03 13.01 -9.13
N GLY A 298 -1.20 12.82 -8.51
CA GLY A 298 -2.50 12.87 -9.21
C GLY A 298 -2.64 11.79 -10.26
N GLY A 299 -3.21 12.11 -11.42
CA GLY A 299 -3.48 11.13 -12.46
C GLY A 299 -4.46 10.06 -12.00
N ALA A 300 -4.04 8.81 -12.00
CA ALA A 300 -4.85 7.69 -11.54
C ALA A 300 -4.82 7.47 -10.00
N LEU A 301 -3.95 8.17 -9.27
CA LEU A 301 -3.90 8.07 -7.79
C LEU A 301 -5.12 8.75 -7.16
N ASN A 302 -5.78 8.04 -6.26
CA ASN A 302 -6.96 8.52 -5.52
C ASN A 302 -6.93 7.93 -4.11
N ASP A 303 -6.32 8.66 -3.18
CA ASP A 303 -6.02 8.20 -1.82
C ASP A 303 -5.18 6.90 -1.83
N PRO A 304 -3.92 6.95 -2.34
CA PRO A 304 -3.08 5.76 -2.40
C PRO A 304 -2.76 5.25 -1.00
N LEU A 305 -3.11 3.98 -0.71
CA LEU A 305 -2.95 3.33 0.59
C LEU A 305 -1.79 2.32 0.56
N GLY A 306 -2.03 1.07 0.21
CA GLY A 306 -0.99 0.05 0.15
C GLY A 306 0.02 0.30 -0.97
N LEU A 307 1.29 -0.03 -0.75
CA LEU A 307 2.36 0.12 -1.74
C LEU A 307 3.34 -1.05 -1.67
N ASN A 308 3.67 -1.60 -2.84
CA ASN A 308 4.74 -2.60 -2.97
C ASN A 308 5.62 -2.30 -4.19
N VAL A 309 6.90 -2.65 -4.11
CA VAL A 309 7.86 -2.46 -5.21
C VAL A 309 8.23 -3.83 -5.77
N ALA A 310 7.88 -4.06 -7.02
CA ALA A 310 8.19 -5.31 -7.71
C ALA A 310 9.68 -5.45 -8.03
N ALA A 311 10.11 -6.66 -8.35
CA ALA A 311 11.50 -6.97 -8.67
C ALA A 311 12.07 -6.18 -9.87
N ASN A 312 11.21 -5.76 -10.81
CA ASN A 312 11.55 -4.93 -11.96
C ASN A 312 11.56 -3.42 -11.66
N GLY A 313 11.25 -3.03 -10.40
CA GLY A 313 11.23 -1.65 -9.93
C GLY A 313 9.89 -0.93 -10.12
N VAL A 314 8.89 -1.56 -10.74
CA VAL A 314 7.54 -0.98 -10.83
C VAL A 314 6.92 -0.89 -9.43
N ILE A 315 6.34 0.26 -9.14
CA ILE A 315 5.67 0.56 -7.89
C ILE A 315 4.18 0.28 -8.09
N PHE A 316 3.65 -0.65 -7.34
CA PHE A 316 2.22 -0.97 -7.28
C PHE A 316 1.59 -0.28 -6.08
N THR A 317 0.49 0.42 -6.31
CA THR A 317 -0.23 1.16 -5.27
C THR A 317 -1.71 0.92 -5.42
N VAL A 318 -2.42 0.61 -4.35
CA VAL A 318 -3.89 0.52 -4.35
C VAL A 318 -4.49 1.83 -3.84
N ASN A 319 -5.59 2.24 -4.47
CA ASN A 319 -6.36 3.42 -4.08
C ASN A 319 -7.42 3.07 -3.04
N GLY A 320 -7.54 3.90 -2.01
CA GLY A 320 -8.56 3.77 -0.97
C GLY A 320 -9.95 4.22 -1.41
N ASN A 321 -10.07 5.11 -2.40
CA ASN A 321 -11.36 5.75 -2.72
C ASN A 321 -12.06 5.20 -3.97
N ASP A 322 -11.44 4.32 -4.76
CA ASP A 322 -12.03 3.89 -6.04
C ASP A 322 -11.72 2.45 -6.46
N GLY A 323 -11.07 1.67 -5.60
CA GLY A 323 -10.79 0.24 -5.82
C GLY A 323 -9.84 -0.07 -6.98
N PHE A 324 -9.03 0.89 -7.42
CA PHE A 324 -8.02 0.69 -8.44
C PHE A 324 -6.64 0.38 -7.88
N MET A 325 -5.91 -0.44 -8.59
CA MET A 325 -4.46 -0.56 -8.49
C MET A 325 -3.80 0.29 -9.57
N VAL A 326 -2.79 1.07 -9.20
CA VAL A 326 -2.00 1.91 -10.12
C VAL A 326 -0.59 1.37 -10.18
N GLN A 327 -0.06 1.19 -11.38
CA GLN A 327 1.31 0.80 -11.65
C GLN A 327 2.11 2.02 -12.07
N THR A 328 3.16 2.34 -11.33
CA THR A 328 4.04 3.49 -11.60
C THR A 328 5.45 3.01 -11.87
N ALA A 329 6.01 3.39 -13.02
CA ALA A 329 7.42 3.15 -13.30
C ALA A 329 8.34 3.96 -12.34
N PRO A 330 9.58 3.55 -12.09
CA PRO A 330 10.52 4.31 -11.25
C PRO A 330 10.76 5.74 -11.73
N THR A 331 10.50 6.03 -12.99
CA THR A 331 10.58 7.38 -13.60
C THR A 331 9.40 8.28 -13.22
N GLY A 332 8.37 7.75 -12.56
CA GLY A 332 7.15 8.46 -12.17
C GLY A 332 6.01 8.38 -13.18
N LEU A 333 6.20 7.71 -14.33
CA LEU A 333 5.13 7.49 -15.29
C LEU A 333 4.16 6.43 -14.76
N GLN A 334 2.88 6.77 -14.66
CA GLN A 334 1.80 5.80 -14.39
C GLN A 334 1.54 5.00 -15.67
N VAL A 335 1.89 3.71 -15.66
CA VAL A 335 1.92 2.85 -16.86
C VAL A 335 0.68 1.99 -17.00
N ALA A 336 -0.04 1.73 -15.92
CA ALA A 336 -1.30 0.99 -15.92
C ALA A 336 -2.21 1.39 -14.75
N LYS A 337 -3.50 1.14 -14.91
CA LYS A 337 -4.54 1.28 -13.89
C LYS A 337 -5.53 0.13 -14.08
N ASP A 338 -5.68 -0.71 -13.06
CA ASP A 338 -6.51 -1.91 -13.10
C ASP A 338 -7.56 -1.86 -11.99
N GLN A 339 -8.84 -2.11 -12.31
CA GLN A 339 -9.91 -2.18 -11.31
C GLN A 339 -9.83 -3.52 -10.58
N LEU A 340 -9.56 -3.50 -9.28
CA LEU A 340 -9.50 -4.70 -8.44
C LEU A 340 -10.82 -4.96 -7.71
N ASP A 341 -11.48 -3.91 -7.24
CA ASP A 341 -12.81 -3.96 -6.63
C ASP A 341 -13.69 -2.81 -7.15
N SER A 342 -14.98 -3.07 -7.33
CA SER A 342 -15.99 -2.09 -7.73
C SER A 342 -17.26 -2.15 -6.87
N SER A 343 -17.18 -2.84 -5.74
CA SER A 343 -18.27 -2.94 -4.77
C SER A 343 -18.47 -1.63 -4.01
N GLY A 344 -19.58 -1.52 -3.31
CA GLY A 344 -19.86 -0.36 -2.46
C GLY A 344 -20.34 0.89 -3.21
N ASN A 345 -20.45 1.99 -2.47
CA ASN A 345 -20.86 3.30 -3.00
C ASN A 345 -20.14 4.43 -2.22
N PRO A 346 -19.17 5.15 -2.82
CA PRO A 346 -18.70 5.03 -4.23
C PRO A 346 -18.07 3.66 -4.53
N PRO A 347 -18.08 3.21 -5.82
CA PRO A 347 -17.53 1.91 -6.20
C PRO A 347 -16.05 1.76 -5.80
N GLY A 348 -15.74 0.67 -5.09
CA GLY A 348 -14.39 0.31 -4.63
C GLY A 348 -13.84 1.14 -3.47
N ALA A 349 -14.60 2.09 -2.93
CA ALA A 349 -14.16 2.89 -1.79
C ALA A 349 -14.06 2.05 -0.52
N GLY A 350 -12.89 2.10 0.15
CA GLY A 350 -12.62 1.36 1.38
C GLY A 350 -12.30 -0.12 1.19
N ALA A 351 -12.20 -0.61 -0.05
CA ALA A 351 -12.01 -2.04 -0.31
C ALA A 351 -10.54 -2.50 -0.24
N LEU A 352 -9.59 -1.64 -0.60
CA LEU A 352 -8.21 -2.07 -0.84
C LEU A 352 -7.23 -1.48 0.17
N PHE A 353 -6.39 -2.34 0.78
CA PHE A 353 -5.35 -1.93 1.72
C PHE A 353 -3.98 -2.51 1.37
N GLY A 354 -3.66 -3.74 1.72
CA GLY A 354 -2.36 -4.35 1.52
C GLY A 354 -2.23 -5.09 0.20
N LEU A 355 -1.03 -5.04 -0.39
CA LEU A 355 -0.66 -5.85 -1.57
C LEU A 355 0.79 -6.28 -1.51
N VAL A 356 1.10 -7.38 -2.20
CA VAL A 356 2.47 -7.87 -2.37
C VAL A 356 2.66 -8.49 -3.74
N THR A 357 3.82 -8.26 -4.36
CA THR A 357 4.18 -8.86 -5.66
C THR A 357 4.96 -10.15 -5.49
N VAL A 358 4.59 -11.18 -6.25
CA VAL A 358 5.30 -12.46 -6.33
C VAL A 358 5.53 -12.80 -7.81
N GLY A 359 6.76 -12.64 -8.27
CA GLY A 359 7.04 -12.74 -9.71
C GLY A 359 6.34 -11.64 -10.50
N GLN A 360 5.42 -12.03 -11.37
CA GLN A 360 4.58 -11.12 -12.16
C GLN A 360 3.15 -10.96 -11.58
N SER A 361 2.82 -11.73 -10.55
CA SER A 361 1.52 -11.73 -9.92
C SER A 361 1.46 -10.74 -8.76
N VAL A 362 0.27 -10.20 -8.50
CA VAL A 362 -0.01 -9.36 -7.34
C VAL A 362 -1.04 -10.06 -6.45
N TYR A 363 -0.66 -10.36 -5.22
CA TYR A 363 -1.62 -10.73 -4.18
C TYR A 363 -2.06 -9.48 -3.45
N TYR A 364 -3.34 -9.36 -3.20
CA TYR A 364 -3.90 -8.23 -2.46
C TYR A 364 -5.03 -8.68 -1.54
N VAL A 365 -5.25 -7.93 -0.48
CA VAL A 365 -6.37 -8.13 0.43
C VAL A 365 -7.48 -7.17 0.08
N ASP A 366 -8.70 -7.69 0.11
CA ASP A 366 -9.93 -6.99 -0.17
C ASP A 366 -10.80 -6.99 1.09
N ASP A 367 -10.95 -5.81 1.67
CA ASP A 367 -11.71 -5.59 2.89
C ASP A 367 -13.23 -5.75 2.68
N ALA A 368 -13.75 -5.28 1.54
CA ALA A 368 -15.18 -5.37 1.23
C ALA A 368 -15.68 -6.82 1.20
N THR A 369 -14.83 -7.75 0.77
CA THR A 369 -15.13 -9.19 0.68
C THR A 369 -14.45 -10.04 1.75
N ASN A 370 -13.52 -9.46 2.51
CA ASN A 370 -12.68 -10.15 3.49
C ASN A 370 -11.92 -11.32 2.89
N THR A 371 -11.27 -11.09 1.74
CA THR A 371 -10.60 -12.13 0.96
C THR A 371 -9.16 -11.77 0.62
N LEU A 372 -8.37 -12.82 0.42
CA LEU A 372 -7.10 -12.76 -0.31
C LEU A 372 -7.39 -13.03 -1.79
N ASN A 373 -6.91 -12.17 -2.67
CA ASN A 373 -7.10 -12.26 -4.11
C ASN A 373 -5.76 -12.26 -4.83
N LEU A 374 -5.77 -12.79 -6.04
CA LEU A 374 -4.64 -12.87 -6.96
C LEU A 374 -5.01 -12.17 -8.26
N PHE A 375 -4.17 -11.21 -8.68
CA PHE A 375 -4.22 -10.54 -9.97
C PHE A 375 -3.04 -11.00 -10.84
N GLN A 376 -3.34 -11.44 -12.09
CA GLN A 376 -2.37 -11.97 -13.06
C GLN A 376 -2.62 -11.44 -14.46
#